data_644dfac447aea369ea61e7227d7b5b5d
#
_entry.id   644dfac447aea369ea61e7227d7b5b5d
#
_cell.length_a   1.000
_cell.length_b   1.000
_cell.length_c   1.000
_cell.angle_alpha   90.00
_cell.angle_beta   90.00
_cell.angle_gamma   90.00
#
_symmetry.space_group_name_H-M   'P 1'
#
loop_
_entity.id
_entity.type
_entity.pdbx_description
1 polymer ?
#
loop_
_entity_poly.entity_id
_entity_poly.type
_entity_poly.pdbx_seq_one_letter_code
_entity_poly.pdbx_strand_id
1 'polypeptide(L)'
;MIKIGLTGGIGTGKSTVSNILQNEKIKVIDADNISKEVLEKNPQILDMVRTQFGSGFFDWRGEFRRKEFGNHIFRFPKQRVKYESIIMPYIKQSIEEKIKAYEKKGEKIVIIDAPTLIENNMHDEMDYVILVYADNSVQIQRVMNRDKLTKAEAVSRINSQMSMEEKKEHANIIIDNNTDLIDTQKQVYDLIDFIKLIC
;
A
#
# COMPACT_ATOMS: atom_id res chain seq x y z
N MET A 1 -18.95 10.02 -4.19
CA MET A 1 -18.25 8.80 -4.64
C MET A 1 -17.80 8.01 -3.42
N ILE A 2 -18.05 6.70 -3.38
CA ILE A 2 -17.64 5.83 -2.27
C ILE A 2 -16.12 5.56 -2.39
N LYS A 3 -15.40 5.77 -1.29
CA LYS A 3 -13.95 5.54 -1.18
C LYS A 3 -13.69 4.30 -0.33
N ILE A 4 -13.04 3.31 -0.90
CA ILE A 4 -12.73 2.05 -0.22
C ILE A 4 -11.22 1.91 -0.10
N GLY A 5 -10.72 1.75 1.12
CA GLY A 5 -9.32 1.44 1.37
C GLY A 5 -9.06 -0.05 1.23
N LEU A 6 -8.04 -0.44 0.46
CA LEU A 6 -7.53 -1.81 0.39
C LEU A 6 -6.16 -1.86 1.04
N THR A 7 -6.03 -2.63 2.10
CA THR A 7 -4.76 -2.79 2.82
C THR A 7 -4.43 -4.25 3.10
N GLY A 8 -3.23 -4.49 3.60
CA GLY A 8 -2.74 -5.81 3.95
C GLY A 8 -1.23 -5.77 4.17
N GLY A 9 -0.72 -6.71 4.94
CA GLY A 9 0.70 -6.84 5.23
C GLY A 9 1.52 -7.41 4.07
N ILE A 10 2.83 -7.36 4.21
CA ILE A 10 3.74 -8.01 3.27
C ILE A 10 3.44 -9.52 3.22
N GLY A 11 3.23 -10.08 2.03
CA GLY A 11 2.96 -11.52 1.85
C GLY A 11 1.52 -11.95 2.04
N THR A 12 0.58 -11.03 2.34
CA THR A 12 -0.86 -11.37 2.49
C THR A 12 -1.57 -11.64 1.16
N GLY A 13 -0.99 -11.23 0.02
CA GLY A 13 -1.63 -11.39 -1.29
C GLY A 13 -2.52 -10.22 -1.72
N LYS A 14 -2.38 -9.05 -1.10
CA LYS A 14 -3.11 -7.83 -1.46
C LYS A 14 -3.09 -7.53 -2.97
N SER A 15 -1.95 -7.72 -3.64
CA SER A 15 -1.82 -7.51 -5.08
C SER A 15 -2.69 -8.45 -5.92
N THR A 16 -2.91 -9.68 -5.45
CA THR A 16 -3.84 -10.61 -6.11
C THR A 16 -5.27 -10.07 -6.07
N VAL A 17 -5.72 -9.63 -4.90
CA VAL A 17 -7.04 -9.02 -4.71
C VAL A 17 -7.17 -7.75 -5.56
N SER A 18 -6.18 -6.85 -5.50
CA SER A 18 -6.14 -5.62 -6.30
C SER A 18 -6.26 -5.90 -7.80
N ASN A 19 -5.55 -6.91 -8.31
CA ASN A 19 -5.61 -7.30 -9.73
C ASN A 19 -6.99 -7.83 -10.12
N ILE A 20 -7.66 -8.63 -9.27
CA ILE A 20 -9.01 -9.14 -9.56
C ILE A 20 -9.98 -7.94 -9.66
N LEU A 21 -9.92 -7.02 -8.71
CA LEU A 21 -10.77 -5.81 -8.70
C LEU A 21 -10.56 -4.97 -9.97
N GLN A 22 -9.31 -4.78 -10.41
CA GLN A 22 -8.98 -4.07 -11.65
C GLN A 22 -9.51 -4.78 -12.90
N ASN A 23 -9.41 -6.11 -12.97
CA ASN A 23 -9.93 -6.91 -14.07
C ASN A 23 -11.45 -6.79 -14.19
N GLU A 24 -12.15 -6.65 -13.07
CA GLU A 24 -13.60 -6.36 -13.00
C GLU A 24 -13.94 -4.87 -13.21
N LYS A 25 -12.97 -4.09 -13.72
CA LYS A 25 -13.09 -2.68 -14.11
C LYS A 25 -13.38 -1.72 -12.95
N ILE A 26 -13.19 -2.15 -11.71
CA ILE A 26 -13.24 -1.26 -10.55
C ILE A 26 -12.00 -0.38 -10.58
N LYS A 27 -12.19 0.92 -10.33
CA LYS A 27 -11.07 1.89 -10.33
C LYS A 27 -10.23 1.72 -9.08
N VAL A 28 -8.96 1.41 -9.28
CA VAL A 28 -7.98 1.26 -8.20
C VAL A 28 -6.88 2.30 -8.34
N ILE A 29 -6.63 3.03 -7.28
CA ILE A 29 -5.52 3.98 -7.12
C ILE A 29 -4.44 3.29 -6.29
N ASP A 30 -3.34 2.92 -6.92
CA ASP A 30 -2.19 2.29 -6.28
C ASP A 30 -1.28 3.37 -5.67
N ALA A 31 -1.23 3.44 -4.33
CA ALA A 31 -0.44 4.41 -3.59
C ALA A 31 1.08 4.18 -3.75
N ASP A 32 1.53 2.95 -3.96
CA ASP A 32 2.94 2.63 -4.20
C ASP A 32 3.39 3.19 -5.57
N ASN A 33 2.53 3.12 -6.59
CA ASN A 33 2.79 3.73 -7.89
C ASN A 33 2.74 5.26 -7.80
N ILE A 34 1.77 5.83 -7.06
CA ILE A 34 1.73 7.28 -6.82
C ILE A 34 3.01 7.75 -6.13
N SER A 35 3.52 7.02 -5.15
CA SER A 35 4.80 7.37 -4.50
C SER A 35 5.96 7.49 -5.48
N LYS A 36 5.95 6.71 -6.58
CA LYS A 36 6.95 6.82 -7.65
C LYS A 36 6.71 8.05 -8.51
N GLU A 37 5.48 8.25 -8.96
CA GLU A 37 5.08 9.40 -9.78
C GLU A 37 5.36 10.74 -9.07
N VAL A 38 5.08 10.80 -7.78
CA VAL A 38 5.28 11.99 -6.95
C VAL A 38 6.74 12.39 -6.87
N LEU A 39 7.66 11.43 -6.70
CA LEU A 39 9.10 11.71 -6.69
C LEU A 39 9.61 12.22 -8.04
N GLU A 40 9.05 11.74 -9.15
CA GLU A 40 9.42 12.17 -10.51
C GLU A 40 8.88 13.57 -10.83
N LYS A 41 7.65 13.87 -10.37
CA LYS A 41 6.96 15.13 -10.66
C LYS A 41 7.35 16.27 -9.72
N ASN A 42 7.94 15.97 -8.56
CA ASN A 42 8.26 16.97 -7.53
C ASN A 42 9.74 16.92 -7.12
N PRO A 43 10.64 17.51 -7.91
CA PRO A 43 12.09 17.49 -7.62
C PRO A 43 12.45 18.05 -6.25
N GLN A 44 11.65 19.00 -5.72
CA GLN A 44 11.83 19.57 -4.38
C GLN A 44 11.79 18.52 -3.26
N ILE A 45 11.08 17.37 -3.45
CA ILE A 45 11.10 16.27 -2.49
C ILE A 45 12.51 15.69 -2.38
N LEU A 46 13.18 15.50 -3.50
CA LEU A 46 14.56 14.99 -3.52
C LEU A 46 15.53 15.94 -2.85
N ASP A 47 15.31 17.26 -2.97
CA ASP A 47 16.12 18.28 -2.26
C ASP A 47 15.88 18.19 -0.75
N MET A 48 14.62 18.01 -0.31
CA MET A 48 14.31 17.76 1.11
C MET A 48 14.93 16.46 1.62
N VAL A 49 14.87 15.38 0.83
CA VAL A 49 15.52 14.11 1.16
C VAL A 49 17.03 14.30 1.28
N ARG A 50 17.68 15.02 0.36
CA ARG A 50 19.11 15.30 0.41
C ARG A 50 19.49 16.10 1.66
N THR A 51 18.70 17.10 2.00
CA THR A 51 18.92 17.94 3.20
C THR A 51 18.74 17.14 4.49
N GLN A 52 17.74 16.25 4.55
CA GLN A 52 17.37 15.54 5.77
C GLN A 52 18.14 14.23 6.01
N PHE A 53 18.59 13.57 4.93
CA PHE A 53 19.23 12.25 4.99
C PHE A 53 20.66 12.24 4.45
N GLY A 54 21.11 13.37 3.87
CA GLY A 54 22.44 13.51 3.31
C GLY A 54 22.56 13.11 1.84
N SER A 55 23.67 13.47 1.21
CA SER A 55 23.95 13.20 -0.19
C SER A 55 24.35 11.74 -0.49
N GLY A 56 24.58 10.91 0.53
CA GLY A 56 25.02 9.53 0.35
C GLY A 56 24.02 8.62 -0.40
N PHE A 57 22.76 9.05 -0.51
CA PHE A 57 21.71 8.35 -1.28
C PHE A 57 21.57 8.89 -2.71
N PHE A 58 22.52 9.69 -3.18
CA PHE A 58 22.57 10.20 -4.54
C PHE A 58 23.88 9.76 -5.16
N ASP A 59 23.84 9.44 -6.45
CA ASP A 59 25.06 9.09 -7.18
C ASP A 59 25.84 10.36 -7.58
N TRP A 60 26.97 10.17 -8.30
CA TRP A 60 27.83 11.26 -8.74
C TRP A 60 27.18 12.19 -9.78
N ARG A 61 26.08 11.75 -10.44
CA ARG A 61 25.25 12.58 -11.34
C ARG A 61 24.15 13.33 -10.59
N GLY A 62 23.99 13.04 -9.29
CA GLY A 62 22.90 13.57 -8.47
C GLY A 62 21.60 12.75 -8.56
N GLU A 63 21.62 11.58 -9.19
CA GLU A 63 20.46 10.71 -9.31
C GLU A 63 20.17 9.98 -7.98
N PHE A 64 18.90 9.92 -7.61
CA PHE A 64 18.46 9.33 -6.35
C PHE A 64 18.52 7.79 -6.38
N ARG A 65 19.29 7.20 -5.49
CA ARG A 65 19.45 5.76 -5.30
C ARG A 65 18.28 5.17 -4.49
N ARG A 66 17.11 5.16 -5.14
CA ARG A 66 15.84 4.79 -4.52
C ARG A 66 15.87 3.45 -3.79
N LYS A 67 16.51 2.41 -4.37
CA LYS A 67 16.59 1.08 -3.76
C LYS A 67 17.42 1.09 -2.48
N GLU A 68 18.56 1.76 -2.50
CA GLU A 68 19.45 1.88 -1.33
C GLU A 68 18.78 2.67 -0.23
N PHE A 69 18.15 3.80 -0.58
CA PHE A 69 17.38 4.60 0.36
C PHE A 69 16.18 3.84 0.93
N GLY A 70 15.43 3.11 0.11
CA GLY A 70 14.34 2.25 0.55
C GLY A 70 14.80 1.21 1.58
N ASN A 71 15.90 0.51 1.31
CA ASN A 71 16.48 -0.44 2.26
C ASN A 71 16.90 0.23 3.57
N HIS A 72 17.42 1.47 3.51
CA HIS A 72 17.79 2.23 4.69
C HIS A 72 16.57 2.57 5.54
N ILE A 73 15.53 3.17 4.97
CA ILE A 73 14.33 3.56 5.74
C ILE A 73 13.56 2.35 6.28
N PHE A 74 13.58 1.21 5.57
CA PHE A 74 13.01 -0.04 6.10
C PHE A 74 13.77 -0.55 7.34
N ARG A 75 15.08 -0.37 7.38
CA ARG A 75 15.91 -0.80 8.50
C ARG A 75 15.81 0.12 9.71
N PHE A 76 15.48 1.38 9.53
CA PHE A 76 15.46 2.41 10.57
C PHE A 76 14.07 3.07 10.67
N PRO A 77 13.18 2.57 11.56
CA PRO A 77 11.80 3.07 11.67
C PRO A 77 11.68 4.58 11.88
N LYS A 78 12.55 5.18 12.69
CA LYS A 78 12.57 6.64 12.91
C LYS A 78 12.88 7.43 11.62
N GLN A 79 13.75 6.89 10.78
CA GLN A 79 14.08 7.48 9.48
C GLN A 79 12.91 7.33 8.50
N ARG A 80 12.19 6.20 8.57
CA ARG A 80 10.99 5.97 7.78
C ARG A 80 9.92 7.01 8.11
N VAL A 81 9.58 7.20 9.38
CA VAL A 81 8.61 8.22 9.81
C VAL A 81 9.00 9.62 9.31
N LYS A 82 10.30 9.97 9.41
CA LYS A 82 10.81 11.24 8.92
C LYS A 82 10.66 11.38 7.39
N TYR A 83 10.89 10.32 6.62
CA TYR A 83 10.68 10.31 5.17
C TYR A 83 9.19 10.39 4.82
N GLU A 84 8.36 9.62 5.50
CA GLU A 84 6.91 9.63 5.32
C GLU A 84 6.34 11.04 5.56
N SER A 85 6.81 11.77 6.58
CA SER A 85 6.38 13.15 6.82
C SER A 85 6.69 14.12 5.66
N ILE A 86 7.72 13.82 4.86
CA ILE A 86 8.06 14.62 3.66
C ILE A 86 7.16 14.25 2.48
N ILE A 87 6.98 12.95 2.22
CA ILE A 87 6.37 12.49 0.95
C ILE A 87 4.84 12.35 1.05
N MET A 88 4.30 12.02 2.23
CA MET A 88 2.87 11.74 2.39
C MET A 88 1.94 12.90 1.99
N PRO A 89 2.25 14.17 2.26
CA PRO A 89 1.41 15.27 1.77
C PRO A 89 1.23 15.26 0.25
N TYR A 90 2.29 14.99 -0.50
CA TYR A 90 2.25 14.91 -1.98
C TYR A 90 1.51 13.68 -2.47
N ILE A 91 1.68 12.53 -1.78
CA ILE A 91 0.93 11.31 -2.10
C ILE A 91 -0.56 11.53 -1.88
N LYS A 92 -0.97 12.07 -0.73
CA LYS A 92 -2.37 12.37 -0.42
C LYS A 92 -2.98 13.32 -1.44
N GLN A 93 -2.28 14.40 -1.78
CA GLN A 93 -2.73 15.34 -2.81
C GLN A 93 -2.93 14.63 -4.17
N SER A 94 -1.97 13.82 -4.61
CA SER A 94 -2.06 13.11 -5.89
C SER A 94 -3.20 12.08 -5.91
N ILE A 95 -3.45 11.40 -4.78
CA ILE A 95 -4.61 10.50 -4.62
C ILE A 95 -5.90 11.29 -4.77
N GLU A 96 -6.03 12.41 -4.08
CA GLU A 96 -7.23 13.24 -4.12
C GLU A 96 -7.51 13.82 -5.52
N GLU A 97 -6.46 14.22 -6.25
CA GLU A 97 -6.58 14.66 -7.65
C GLU A 97 -7.12 13.53 -8.54
N LYS A 98 -6.62 12.29 -8.37
CA LYS A 98 -7.13 11.13 -9.11
C LYS A 98 -8.56 10.78 -8.73
N ILE A 99 -8.94 10.87 -7.45
CA ILE A 99 -10.30 10.68 -6.96
C ILE A 99 -11.24 11.68 -7.65
N LYS A 100 -10.91 12.99 -7.62
CA LYS A 100 -11.70 14.04 -8.30
C LYS A 100 -11.81 13.82 -9.81
N ALA A 101 -10.76 13.28 -10.43
CA ALA A 101 -10.78 12.97 -11.86
C ALA A 101 -11.73 11.80 -12.18
N TYR A 102 -11.80 10.77 -11.33
CA TYR A 102 -12.76 9.69 -11.48
C TYR A 102 -14.19 10.14 -11.20
N GLU A 103 -14.41 10.95 -10.17
CA GLU A 103 -15.72 11.51 -9.85
C GLU A 103 -16.29 12.34 -11.00
N LYS A 104 -15.47 13.19 -11.65
CA LYS A 104 -15.86 13.94 -12.86
C LYS A 104 -16.22 13.03 -14.05
N LYS A 105 -15.72 11.80 -14.10
CA LYS A 105 -16.07 10.79 -15.12
C LYS A 105 -17.32 9.99 -14.77
N GLY A 106 -17.97 10.29 -13.64
CA GLY A 106 -19.17 9.60 -13.18
C GLY A 106 -18.90 8.27 -12.49
N GLU A 107 -17.66 7.98 -12.12
CA GLU A 107 -17.36 6.79 -11.33
C GLU A 107 -17.97 6.94 -9.94
N LYS A 108 -18.63 5.91 -9.47
CA LYS A 108 -19.31 5.92 -8.17
C LYS A 108 -18.46 5.40 -7.03
N ILE A 109 -17.46 4.59 -7.36
CA ILE A 109 -16.55 3.94 -6.41
C ILE A 109 -15.11 4.08 -6.88
N VAL A 110 -14.20 4.19 -5.91
CA VAL A 110 -12.77 4.10 -6.09
C VAL A 110 -12.15 3.31 -4.94
N ILE A 111 -11.18 2.46 -5.26
CA ILE A 111 -10.37 1.75 -4.27
C ILE A 111 -9.01 2.43 -4.16
N ILE A 112 -8.58 2.73 -2.94
CA ILE A 112 -7.24 3.21 -2.62
C ILE A 112 -6.43 2.03 -2.09
N ASP A 113 -5.54 1.51 -2.92
CA ASP A 113 -4.68 0.37 -2.60
C ASP A 113 -3.38 0.86 -1.96
N ALA A 114 -3.25 0.67 -0.64
CA ALA A 114 -2.08 1.09 0.12
C ALA A 114 -1.74 0.10 1.25
N PRO A 115 -0.53 -0.50 1.25
CA PRO A 115 -0.13 -1.43 2.31
C PRO A 115 -0.03 -0.76 3.69
N THR A 116 0.25 0.53 3.73
CA THR A 116 0.36 1.36 4.95
C THR A 116 -0.81 2.34 5.10
N LEU A 117 -2.01 1.95 4.63
CA LEU A 117 -3.23 2.77 4.69
C LEU A 117 -3.54 3.21 6.13
N ILE A 118 -3.45 2.27 7.08
CA ILE A 118 -3.80 2.48 8.48
C ILE A 118 -2.68 3.22 9.19
N GLU A 119 -1.44 2.82 8.99
CA GLU A 119 -0.26 3.45 9.59
C GLU A 119 -0.13 4.94 9.25
N ASN A 120 -0.65 5.34 8.08
CA ASN A 120 -0.65 6.72 7.61
C ASN A 120 -1.98 7.45 7.85
N ASN A 121 -2.87 6.89 8.68
CA ASN A 121 -4.21 7.44 9.01
C ASN A 121 -5.05 7.77 7.77
N MET A 122 -4.84 7.07 6.66
CA MET A 122 -5.63 7.26 5.46
C MET A 122 -7.00 6.58 5.55
N HIS A 123 -7.14 5.59 6.44
CA HIS A 123 -8.38 4.86 6.68
C HIS A 123 -9.50 5.75 7.23
N ASP A 124 -9.16 6.86 7.92
CA ASP A 124 -10.13 7.83 8.45
C ASP A 124 -10.96 8.53 7.34
N GLU A 125 -10.41 8.57 6.12
CA GLU A 125 -11.04 9.21 4.96
C GLU A 125 -11.78 8.20 4.06
N MET A 126 -11.85 6.91 4.47
CA MET A 126 -12.48 5.84 3.70
C MET A 126 -13.86 5.51 4.26
N ASP A 127 -14.81 5.25 3.35
CA ASP A 127 -16.14 4.77 3.74
C ASP A 127 -16.08 3.30 4.22
N TYR A 128 -15.18 2.50 3.63
CA TYR A 128 -14.91 1.11 4.02
C TYR A 128 -13.42 0.82 3.93
N VAL A 129 -12.94 -0.06 4.80
CA VAL A 129 -11.57 -0.60 4.78
C VAL A 129 -11.63 -2.11 4.59
N ILE A 130 -10.98 -2.58 3.52
CA ILE A 130 -10.79 -4.00 3.21
C ILE A 130 -9.39 -4.39 3.63
N LEU A 131 -9.30 -5.41 4.47
CA LEU A 131 -8.04 -6.03 4.88
C LEU A 131 -7.85 -7.37 4.18
N VAL A 132 -6.79 -7.51 3.40
CA VAL A 132 -6.34 -8.82 2.94
C VAL A 132 -5.46 -9.42 4.03
N TYR A 133 -5.97 -10.46 4.65
CA TYR A 133 -5.36 -11.11 5.81
C TYR A 133 -4.66 -12.41 5.42
N ALA A 134 -3.55 -12.68 6.06
CA ALA A 134 -2.91 -13.99 6.12
C ALA A 134 -2.17 -14.14 7.45
N ASP A 135 -2.10 -15.35 7.98
CA ASP A 135 -1.36 -15.67 9.18
C ASP A 135 0.12 -15.39 9.03
N ASN A 136 0.78 -15.05 10.12
CA ASN A 136 2.21 -14.70 10.12
C ASN A 136 3.09 -15.82 9.52
N SER A 137 2.77 -17.09 9.79
CA SER A 137 3.46 -18.25 9.22
C SER A 137 3.35 -18.30 7.69
N VAL A 138 2.17 -17.99 7.14
CA VAL A 138 1.89 -17.94 5.71
C VAL A 138 2.62 -16.76 5.08
N GLN A 139 2.56 -15.59 5.71
CA GLN A 139 3.29 -14.40 5.25
C GLN A 139 4.79 -14.68 5.16
N ILE A 140 5.41 -15.23 6.23
CA ILE A 140 6.84 -15.55 6.28
C ILE A 140 7.21 -16.47 5.12
N GLN A 141 6.47 -17.56 4.92
CA GLN A 141 6.76 -18.53 3.86
C GLN A 141 6.67 -17.91 2.47
N ARG A 142 5.62 -17.09 2.22
CA ARG A 142 5.43 -16.39 0.94
C ARG A 142 6.54 -15.39 0.66
N VAL A 143 6.94 -14.60 1.66
CA VAL A 143 8.01 -13.60 1.55
C VAL A 143 9.37 -14.27 1.31
N MET A 144 9.69 -15.33 2.05
CA MET A 144 10.93 -16.11 1.82
C MET A 144 10.99 -16.63 0.39
N ASN A 145 9.91 -17.23 -0.12
CA ASN A 145 9.88 -17.82 -1.45
C ASN A 145 9.96 -16.77 -2.56
N ARG A 146 9.24 -15.66 -2.43
CA ARG A 146 9.18 -14.58 -3.44
C ARG A 146 10.49 -13.80 -3.53
N ASP A 147 11.03 -13.41 -2.38
CA ASP A 147 12.15 -12.48 -2.30
C ASP A 147 13.50 -13.17 -2.09
N LYS A 148 13.50 -14.52 -1.98
CA LYS A 148 14.69 -15.35 -1.71
C LYS A 148 15.41 -14.94 -0.42
N LEU A 149 14.64 -14.63 0.61
CA LEU A 149 15.13 -14.20 1.91
C LEU A 149 15.26 -15.36 2.90
N THR A 150 16.12 -15.17 3.89
CA THR A 150 16.13 -15.99 5.10
C THR A 150 14.88 -15.73 5.94
N LYS A 151 14.54 -16.66 6.84
CA LYS A 151 13.42 -16.50 7.75
C LYS A 151 13.56 -15.24 8.62
N ALA A 152 14.77 -14.95 9.11
CA ALA A 152 15.04 -13.77 9.94
C ALA A 152 14.78 -12.46 9.17
N GLU A 153 15.21 -12.38 7.90
CA GLU A 153 14.97 -11.23 7.05
C GLU A 153 13.49 -11.05 6.72
N ALA A 154 12.77 -12.16 6.43
CA ALA A 154 11.34 -12.14 6.17
C ALA A 154 10.56 -11.62 7.40
N VAL A 155 10.87 -12.16 8.60
CA VAL A 155 10.26 -11.70 9.86
C VAL A 155 10.57 -10.22 10.10
N SER A 156 11.81 -9.78 9.90
CA SER A 156 12.17 -8.36 10.06
C SER A 156 11.37 -7.44 9.13
N ARG A 157 11.14 -7.87 7.87
CA ARG A 157 10.30 -7.09 6.93
C ARG A 157 8.85 -7.05 7.35
N ILE A 158 8.27 -8.16 7.78
CA ILE A 158 6.88 -8.23 8.23
C ILE A 158 6.70 -7.33 9.46
N ASN A 159 7.59 -7.44 10.44
CA ASN A 159 7.56 -6.63 11.67
C ASN A 159 7.85 -5.13 11.45
N SER A 160 8.26 -4.74 10.26
CA SER A 160 8.40 -3.31 9.91
C SER A 160 7.07 -2.61 9.62
N GLN A 161 5.99 -3.36 9.51
CA GLN A 161 4.61 -2.87 9.33
C GLN A 161 3.80 -3.10 10.62
N MET A 162 2.65 -2.45 10.71
CA MET A 162 1.64 -2.75 11.72
C MET A 162 1.23 -4.22 11.64
N SER A 163 1.02 -4.86 12.78
CA SER A 163 0.61 -6.26 12.84
C SER A 163 -0.75 -6.48 12.18
N MET A 164 -1.01 -7.70 11.73
CA MET A 164 -2.30 -8.03 11.10
C MET A 164 -3.46 -7.94 12.09
N GLU A 165 -3.20 -8.23 13.37
CA GLU A 165 -4.23 -8.13 14.42
C GLU A 165 -4.62 -6.67 14.68
N GLU A 166 -3.63 -5.75 14.79
CA GLU A 166 -3.92 -4.31 14.90
C GLU A 166 -4.66 -3.80 13.64
N LYS A 167 -4.29 -4.25 12.43
CA LYS A 167 -5.00 -3.86 11.20
C LYS A 167 -6.46 -4.34 11.19
N LYS A 168 -6.77 -5.50 11.79
CA LYS A 168 -8.15 -6.01 11.90
C LYS A 168 -9.06 -5.05 12.65
N GLU A 169 -8.55 -4.35 13.66
CA GLU A 169 -9.35 -3.42 14.45
C GLU A 169 -9.90 -2.24 13.64
N HIS A 170 -9.25 -1.93 12.50
CA HIS A 170 -9.63 -0.85 11.59
C HIS A 170 -10.35 -1.33 10.32
N ALA A 171 -10.54 -2.63 10.14
CA ALA A 171 -11.12 -3.20 8.93
C ALA A 171 -12.62 -3.44 9.08
N ASN A 172 -13.39 -3.07 8.04
CA ASN A 172 -14.81 -3.38 7.93
C ASN A 172 -15.03 -4.74 7.26
N ILE A 173 -14.13 -5.11 6.33
CA ILE A 173 -14.22 -6.33 5.53
C ILE A 173 -12.85 -7.02 5.56
N ILE A 174 -12.84 -8.33 5.78
CA ILE A 174 -11.63 -9.13 5.79
C ILE A 174 -11.71 -10.15 4.64
N ILE A 175 -10.69 -10.18 3.79
CA ILE A 175 -10.46 -11.22 2.79
C ILE A 175 -9.39 -12.15 3.38
N ASP A 176 -9.80 -13.33 3.79
CA ASP A 176 -8.87 -14.35 4.30
C ASP A 176 -8.16 -15.03 3.14
N ASN A 177 -6.84 -14.88 3.11
CA ASN A 177 -5.98 -15.47 2.10
C ASN A 177 -4.97 -16.48 2.72
N ASN A 178 -5.42 -17.25 3.71
CA ASN A 178 -4.62 -18.32 4.29
C ASN A 178 -4.66 -19.60 3.43
N THR A 179 -5.73 -19.79 2.70
CA THR A 179 -6.01 -20.98 1.90
C THR A 179 -5.54 -20.82 0.45
N ASP A 180 -6.23 -21.42 -0.47
CA ASP A 180 -5.89 -21.38 -1.89
C ASP A 180 -6.45 -20.15 -2.61
N LEU A 181 -6.05 -20.01 -3.87
CA LEU A 181 -6.47 -18.89 -4.70
C LEU A 181 -7.97 -18.91 -5.01
N ILE A 182 -8.59 -20.10 -5.07
CA ILE A 182 -10.01 -20.27 -5.42
C ILE A 182 -10.89 -19.66 -4.31
N ASP A 183 -10.58 -19.97 -3.06
CA ASP A 183 -11.29 -19.41 -1.92
C ASP A 183 -11.13 -17.88 -1.84
N THR A 184 -9.92 -17.39 -2.08
CA THR A 184 -9.67 -15.95 -2.14
C THR A 184 -10.46 -15.27 -3.25
N GLN A 185 -10.49 -15.87 -4.45
CA GLN A 185 -11.28 -15.36 -5.57
C GLN A 185 -12.77 -15.28 -5.25
N LYS A 186 -13.32 -16.34 -4.64
CA LYS A 186 -14.73 -16.35 -4.23
C LYS A 186 -15.04 -15.18 -3.30
N GLN A 187 -14.25 -14.98 -2.25
CA GLN A 187 -14.44 -13.85 -1.32
C GLN A 187 -14.35 -12.49 -2.04
N VAL A 188 -13.46 -12.36 -3.03
CA VAL A 188 -13.35 -11.11 -3.81
C VAL A 188 -14.57 -10.92 -4.71
N TYR A 189 -15.14 -11.97 -5.30
CA TYR A 189 -16.39 -11.85 -6.07
C TYR A 189 -17.57 -11.51 -5.19
N ASP A 190 -17.69 -12.10 -4.01
CA ASP A 190 -18.72 -11.73 -3.02
C ASP A 190 -18.57 -10.24 -2.61
N LEU A 191 -17.33 -9.76 -2.42
CA LEU A 191 -17.05 -8.34 -2.21
C LEU A 191 -17.48 -7.46 -3.40
N ILE A 192 -17.22 -7.88 -4.63
CA ILE A 192 -17.62 -7.15 -5.84
C ILE A 192 -19.13 -7.02 -5.92
N ASP A 193 -19.85 -8.09 -5.59
CA ASP A 193 -21.31 -8.06 -5.57
C ASP A 193 -21.84 -7.14 -4.47
N PHE A 194 -21.24 -7.13 -3.29
CA PHE A 194 -21.52 -6.13 -2.26
C PHE A 194 -21.27 -4.71 -2.76
N ILE A 195 -20.14 -4.45 -3.40
CA ILE A 195 -19.79 -3.15 -3.99
C ILE A 195 -20.85 -2.69 -4.98
N LYS A 196 -21.36 -3.58 -5.85
CA LYS A 196 -22.40 -3.26 -6.82
C LYS A 196 -23.75 -2.94 -6.18
N LEU A 197 -24.03 -3.51 -4.99
CA LEU A 197 -25.28 -3.25 -4.27
C LEU A 197 -25.31 -1.86 -3.60
N ILE A 198 -24.14 -1.32 -3.23
CA ILE A 198 -24.04 -0.02 -2.56
C ILE A 198 -23.84 1.15 -3.54
N CYS A 199 -23.78 0.90 -4.84
CA CYS A 199 -23.70 1.88 -5.93
C CYS A 199 -25.06 2.20 -6.50
#